data_bdbb0a8191f007aacf8323a426933f23
#
_entry.id   bdbb0a8191f007aacf8323a426933f23
#
_cell.length_a   1.000
_cell.length_b   1.000
_cell.length_c   1.000
_cell.angle_alpha   90.00
_cell.angle_beta   90.00
_cell.angle_gamma   90.00
#
_symmetry.space_group_name_H-M   'P 1'
#
loop_
_entity.id
_entity.type
_entity.pdbx_description
1 polymer ?
#
loop_
_entity_poly.entity_id
_entity_poly.type
_entity_poly.pdbx_seq_one_letter_code
_entity_poly.pdbx_strand_id
1 'polypeptide(L)'
;MLFVGTAPQVLSIHFGHDMSGFVVMQLVMVAAFMAGSLAAPSFIERFGLTAANRVGVIMLAVTTAGLLLVFTAQLPQTAQWYVAVLLPSQIGLGLRFGGSMTEAIGACEGREAAASAMSAFLCFVLAAIGNALAAPFVEASIAPIVYGSFIFAVMSLATHIASSRTVAGRPSTHQP
;
A
#
# COMPACT_ATOMS: atom_id res chain seq x y z
N MET A 1 -2.58 3.91 2.63
CA MET A 1 -3.21 4.55 3.80
C MET A 1 -3.71 5.97 3.51
N LEU A 2 -3.00 6.78 2.68
CA LEU A 2 -3.43 8.14 2.31
C LEU A 2 -4.86 8.19 1.74
N PHE A 3 -5.19 7.26 0.86
CA PHE A 3 -6.52 7.18 0.25
C PHE A 3 -7.63 6.89 1.28
N VAL A 4 -7.40 6.05 2.26
CA VAL A 4 -8.42 5.67 3.25
C VAL A 4 -8.87 6.87 4.09
N GLY A 5 -7.94 7.76 4.46
CA GLY A 5 -8.25 8.95 5.26
C GLY A 5 -8.96 10.05 4.46
N THR A 6 -8.70 10.15 3.16
CA THR A 6 -9.29 11.18 2.29
C THR A 6 -10.47 10.68 1.46
N ALA A 7 -10.71 9.36 1.43
CA ALA A 7 -11.78 8.74 0.64
C ALA A 7 -13.18 9.29 0.91
N PRO A 8 -13.61 9.57 2.16
CA PRO A 8 -14.92 10.16 2.41
C PRO A 8 -15.11 11.51 1.73
N GLN A 9 -14.09 12.37 1.78
CA GLN A 9 -14.13 13.70 1.15
C GLN A 9 -14.16 13.58 -0.37
N VAL A 10 -13.33 12.71 -0.95
CA VAL A 10 -13.32 12.46 -2.41
C VAL A 10 -14.65 11.98 -2.92
N LEU A 11 -15.27 11.01 -2.23
CA LEU A 11 -16.54 10.42 -2.66
C LEU A 11 -17.70 11.41 -2.54
N SER A 12 -17.76 12.20 -1.46
CA SER A 12 -18.83 13.17 -1.28
C SER A 12 -18.70 14.37 -2.21
N ILE A 13 -17.50 14.89 -2.41
CA ILE A 13 -17.26 16.11 -3.17
C ILE A 13 -17.24 15.85 -4.68
N HIS A 14 -16.56 14.80 -5.11
CA HIS A 14 -16.30 14.57 -6.54
C HIS A 14 -17.24 13.56 -7.20
N PHE A 15 -17.84 12.65 -6.44
CA PHE A 15 -18.71 11.61 -7.00
C PHE A 15 -20.17 11.69 -6.55
N GLY A 16 -20.53 12.58 -5.63
CA GLY A 16 -21.90 12.75 -5.17
C GLY A 16 -22.50 11.50 -4.51
N HIS A 17 -21.65 10.58 -4.03
CA HIS A 17 -22.08 9.36 -3.37
C HIS A 17 -22.38 9.58 -1.90
N ASP A 18 -23.47 8.97 -1.44
CA ASP A 18 -23.85 8.91 -0.04
C ASP A 18 -22.81 8.13 0.80
N MET A 19 -22.88 8.32 2.12
CA MET A 19 -22.06 7.59 3.10
C MET A 19 -22.11 6.06 2.90
N SER A 20 -23.23 5.52 2.39
CA SER A 20 -23.38 4.09 2.07
C SER A 20 -22.43 3.62 0.97
N GLY A 21 -22.21 4.42 -0.06
CA GLY A 21 -21.25 4.11 -1.13
C GLY A 21 -19.81 4.05 -0.63
N PHE A 22 -19.45 4.96 0.28
CA PHE A 22 -18.15 4.92 0.94
C PHE A 22 -17.95 3.65 1.77
N VAL A 23 -18.94 3.26 2.56
CA VAL A 23 -18.86 2.04 3.40
C VAL A 23 -18.65 0.79 2.52
N VAL A 24 -19.41 0.65 1.45
CA VAL A 24 -19.29 -0.48 0.51
C VAL A 24 -17.88 -0.50 -0.12
N MET A 25 -17.39 0.65 -0.59
CA MET A 25 -16.06 0.74 -1.17
C MET A 25 -14.99 0.36 -0.14
N GLN A 26 -15.09 0.86 1.09
CA GLN A 26 -14.16 0.55 2.16
C GLN A 26 -14.16 -0.94 2.50
N LEU A 27 -15.33 -1.58 2.57
CA LEU A 27 -15.46 -3.02 2.79
C LEU A 27 -14.75 -3.82 1.69
N VAL A 28 -14.94 -3.46 0.44
CA VAL A 28 -14.28 -4.13 -0.70
C VAL A 28 -12.75 -3.97 -0.62
N MET A 29 -12.26 -2.78 -0.28
CA MET A 29 -10.82 -2.54 -0.13
C MET A 29 -10.21 -3.33 1.04
N VAL A 30 -10.89 -3.36 2.18
CA VAL A 30 -10.46 -4.15 3.35
C VAL A 30 -10.50 -5.64 3.03
N ALA A 31 -11.55 -6.13 2.37
CA ALA A 31 -11.63 -7.53 1.96
C ALA A 31 -10.49 -7.92 1.01
N ALA A 32 -10.14 -7.06 0.06
CA ALA A 32 -9.00 -7.28 -0.83
C ALA A 32 -7.66 -7.32 -0.07
N PHE A 33 -7.45 -6.42 0.89
CA PHE A 33 -6.29 -6.44 1.77
C PHE A 33 -6.24 -7.72 2.61
N MET A 34 -7.35 -8.12 3.20
CA MET A 34 -7.45 -9.36 3.98
C MET A 34 -7.16 -10.59 3.11
N ALA A 35 -7.69 -10.65 1.90
CA ALA A 35 -7.41 -11.74 0.96
C ALA A 35 -5.90 -11.84 0.66
N GLY A 36 -5.22 -10.72 0.42
CA GLY A 36 -3.78 -10.66 0.25
C GLY A 36 -3.02 -11.14 1.50
N SER A 37 -3.44 -10.69 2.68
CA SER A 37 -2.82 -11.08 3.96
C SER A 37 -3.00 -12.56 4.29
N LEU A 38 -4.18 -13.13 4.01
CA LEU A 38 -4.45 -14.56 4.22
C LEU A 38 -3.69 -15.44 3.22
N ALA A 39 -3.48 -14.97 2.00
CA ALA A 39 -2.68 -15.67 1.00
C ALA A 39 -1.17 -15.57 1.26
N ALA A 40 -0.71 -14.59 2.04
CA ALA A 40 0.70 -14.31 2.25
C ALA A 40 1.51 -15.49 2.79
N PRO A 41 1.09 -16.23 3.84
CA PRO A 41 1.86 -17.36 4.36
C PRO A 41 2.12 -18.43 3.28
N SER A 42 1.06 -18.90 2.62
CA SER A 42 1.18 -19.93 1.57
C SER A 42 1.98 -19.45 0.37
N PHE A 43 1.88 -18.17 0.03
CA PHE A 43 2.67 -17.58 -1.05
C PHE A 43 4.16 -17.51 -0.68
N ILE A 44 4.46 -17.10 0.55
CA ILE A 44 5.84 -16.99 1.05
C ILE A 44 6.50 -18.35 1.20
N GLU A 45 5.79 -19.35 1.69
CA GLU A 45 6.28 -20.73 1.77
C GLU A 45 6.65 -21.29 0.40
N ARG A 46 5.88 -20.96 -0.62
CA ARG A 46 6.09 -21.49 -1.98
C ARG A 46 7.10 -20.71 -2.81
N PHE A 47 7.13 -19.40 -2.71
CA PHE A 47 7.90 -18.52 -3.60
C PHE A 47 8.94 -17.66 -2.86
N GLY A 48 8.91 -17.66 -1.54
CA GLY A 48 9.79 -16.85 -0.70
C GLY A 48 9.31 -15.42 -0.49
N LEU A 49 9.80 -14.80 0.58
CA LEU A 49 9.45 -13.43 0.98
C LEU A 49 9.85 -12.38 -0.06
N THR A 50 10.98 -12.58 -0.72
CA THR A 50 11.45 -11.67 -1.79
C THR A 50 10.47 -11.61 -2.96
N ALA A 51 9.88 -12.76 -3.34
CA ALA A 51 8.88 -12.82 -4.39
C ALA A 51 7.58 -12.13 -3.96
N ALA A 52 7.11 -12.32 -2.72
CA ALA A 52 5.95 -11.63 -2.17
C ALA A 52 6.13 -10.11 -2.18
N ASN A 53 7.30 -9.63 -1.77
CA ASN A 53 7.63 -8.21 -1.80
C ASN A 53 7.67 -7.65 -3.24
N ARG A 54 8.24 -8.37 -4.20
CA ARG A 54 8.26 -7.98 -5.62
C ARG A 54 6.87 -7.87 -6.21
N VAL A 55 6.04 -8.89 -5.98
CA VAL A 55 4.64 -8.89 -6.46
C VAL A 55 3.87 -7.71 -5.88
N GLY A 56 4.01 -7.44 -4.58
CA GLY A 56 3.37 -6.29 -3.95
C GLY A 56 3.81 -4.95 -4.51
N VAL A 57 5.10 -4.78 -4.83
CA VAL A 57 5.62 -3.56 -5.48
C VAL A 57 5.08 -3.42 -6.91
N ILE A 58 5.04 -4.52 -7.68
CA ILE A 58 4.49 -4.51 -9.04
C ILE A 58 3.00 -4.15 -9.02
N MET A 59 2.20 -4.73 -8.11
CA MET A 59 0.79 -4.42 -7.96
C MET A 59 0.58 -2.95 -7.61
N LEU A 60 1.41 -2.38 -6.73
CA LEU A 60 1.37 -0.96 -6.41
C LEU A 60 1.71 -0.09 -7.64
N ALA A 61 2.74 -0.45 -8.40
CA ALA A 61 3.14 0.26 -9.60
C ALA A 61 2.05 0.22 -10.68
N VAL A 62 1.44 -0.94 -10.91
CA VAL A 62 0.32 -1.11 -11.86
C VAL A 62 -0.88 -0.25 -11.45
N THR A 63 -1.24 -0.26 -10.16
CA THR A 63 -2.32 0.60 -9.62
C THR A 63 -2.02 2.07 -9.87
N THR A 64 -0.81 2.50 -9.57
CA THR A 64 -0.43 3.91 -9.72
C THR A 64 -0.38 4.34 -11.17
N ALA A 65 0.12 3.48 -12.07
CA ALA A 65 0.09 3.72 -13.50
C ALA A 65 -1.35 3.79 -14.03
N GLY A 66 -2.23 2.91 -13.54
CA GLY A 66 -3.66 2.92 -13.87
C GLY A 66 -4.35 4.20 -13.43
N LEU A 67 -4.11 4.67 -12.19
CA LEU A 67 -4.63 5.94 -11.71
C LEU A 67 -4.15 7.13 -12.54
N LEU A 68 -2.87 7.16 -12.88
CA LEU A 68 -2.28 8.21 -13.71
C LEU A 68 -2.90 8.20 -15.11
N LEU A 69 -3.09 7.03 -15.71
CA LEU A 69 -3.72 6.86 -17.01
C LEU A 69 -5.17 7.36 -17.00
N VAL A 70 -5.97 6.96 -16.01
CA VAL A 70 -7.36 7.41 -15.87
C VAL A 70 -7.44 8.92 -15.72
N PHE A 71 -6.52 9.49 -14.92
CA PHE A 71 -6.47 10.93 -14.69
C PHE A 71 -6.04 11.72 -15.93
N THR A 72 -4.97 11.29 -16.62
CA THR A 72 -4.43 12.00 -17.79
C THR A 72 -5.29 11.82 -19.04
N ALA A 73 -5.92 10.65 -19.21
CA ALA A 73 -6.80 10.38 -20.35
C ALA A 73 -8.21 10.96 -20.17
N GLN A 74 -8.48 11.65 -19.05
CA GLN A 74 -9.79 12.22 -18.73
C GLN A 74 -10.95 11.21 -18.87
N LEU A 75 -10.67 9.94 -18.56
CA LEU A 75 -11.68 8.90 -18.62
C LEU A 75 -12.80 9.17 -17.60
N PRO A 76 -14.03 8.63 -17.82
CA PRO A 76 -15.13 8.82 -16.90
C PRO A 76 -14.72 8.40 -15.48
N GLN A 77 -14.62 9.37 -14.58
CA GLN A 77 -14.19 9.14 -13.21
C GLN A 77 -15.38 8.70 -12.38
N THR A 78 -15.75 7.41 -12.48
CA THR A 78 -16.77 6.82 -11.61
C THR A 78 -16.11 6.14 -10.41
N ALA A 79 -16.84 6.08 -9.28
CA ALA A 79 -16.34 5.41 -8.06
C ALA A 79 -15.96 3.94 -8.33
N GLN A 80 -16.67 3.26 -9.23
CA GLN A 80 -16.39 1.88 -9.61
C GLN A 80 -15.03 1.70 -10.27
N TRP A 81 -14.64 2.61 -11.17
CA TRP A 81 -13.32 2.59 -11.79
C TRP A 81 -12.20 2.81 -10.77
N TYR A 82 -12.42 3.73 -9.83
CA TYR A 82 -11.47 3.95 -8.74
C TYR A 82 -11.26 2.69 -7.90
N VAL A 83 -12.34 2.03 -7.51
CA VAL A 83 -12.28 0.76 -6.78
C VAL A 83 -11.50 -0.29 -7.58
N ALA A 84 -11.87 -0.50 -8.85
CA ALA A 84 -11.23 -1.51 -9.69
C ALA A 84 -9.72 -1.29 -9.85
N VAL A 85 -9.29 -0.04 -10.03
CA VAL A 85 -7.88 0.31 -10.19
C VAL A 85 -7.10 0.17 -8.88
N LEU A 86 -7.73 0.43 -7.72
CA LEU A 86 -7.09 0.36 -6.41
C LEU A 86 -6.99 -1.06 -5.84
N LEU A 87 -7.86 -1.98 -6.25
CA LEU A 87 -7.91 -3.36 -5.74
C LEU A 87 -6.55 -4.08 -5.78
N PRO A 88 -5.78 -4.06 -6.88
CA PRO A 88 -4.49 -4.74 -6.92
C PRO A 88 -3.52 -4.25 -5.86
N SER A 89 -3.51 -2.95 -5.57
CA SER A 89 -2.63 -2.40 -4.54
C SER A 89 -3.00 -2.86 -3.14
N GLN A 90 -4.27 -3.07 -2.85
CA GLN A 90 -4.72 -3.57 -1.55
C GLN A 90 -4.30 -5.04 -1.35
N ILE A 91 -4.46 -5.87 -2.37
CA ILE A 91 -4.00 -7.27 -2.35
C ILE A 91 -2.47 -7.31 -2.19
N GLY A 92 -1.75 -6.53 -2.98
CA GLY A 92 -0.29 -6.44 -2.92
C GLY A 92 0.22 -5.93 -1.57
N LEU A 93 -0.49 -4.95 -0.96
CA LEU A 93 -0.18 -4.45 0.36
C LEU A 93 -0.39 -5.54 1.43
N GLY A 94 -1.51 -6.27 1.36
CA GLY A 94 -1.78 -7.39 2.25
C GLY A 94 -0.72 -8.47 2.17
N LEU A 95 -0.32 -8.84 0.95
CA LEU A 95 0.71 -9.85 0.70
C LEU A 95 2.08 -9.47 1.31
N ARG A 96 2.45 -8.19 1.23
CA ARG A 96 3.72 -7.68 1.78
C ARG A 96 3.69 -7.48 3.28
N PHE A 97 2.57 -6.98 3.81
CA PHE A 97 2.50 -6.51 5.18
C PHE A 97 2.79 -7.61 6.19
N GLY A 98 2.15 -8.77 6.04
CA GLY A 98 2.34 -9.91 6.93
C GLY A 98 3.78 -10.40 6.97
N GLY A 99 4.38 -10.65 5.81
CA GLY A 99 5.74 -11.17 5.72
C GLY A 99 6.81 -10.20 6.21
N SER A 100 6.73 -8.93 5.81
CA SER A 100 7.67 -7.90 6.24
C SER A 100 7.59 -7.62 7.74
N MET A 101 6.38 -7.68 8.31
CA MET A 101 6.18 -7.47 9.75
C MET A 101 6.78 -8.63 10.55
N THR A 102 6.56 -9.86 10.10
CA THR A 102 7.13 -11.04 10.76
C THR A 102 8.65 -11.02 10.75
N GLU A 103 9.26 -10.65 9.61
CA GLU A 103 10.71 -10.52 9.49
C GLU A 103 11.28 -9.41 10.40
N ALA A 104 10.63 -8.23 10.40
CA ALA A 104 11.04 -7.11 11.25
C ALA A 104 10.95 -7.44 12.74
N ILE A 105 9.91 -8.15 13.15
CA ILE A 105 9.71 -8.59 14.53
C ILE A 105 10.75 -9.66 14.90
N GLY A 106 10.96 -10.66 14.04
CA GLY A 106 11.92 -11.73 14.27
C GLY A 106 13.38 -11.25 14.36
N ALA A 107 13.71 -10.12 13.75
CA ALA A 107 15.04 -9.50 13.88
C ALA A 107 15.29 -8.83 15.25
N CYS A 108 14.26 -8.69 16.09
CA CYS A 108 14.34 -8.03 17.39
C CYS A 108 14.22 -9.03 18.54
N GLU A 109 15.13 -10.01 18.62
CA GLU A 109 15.12 -11.07 19.64
C GLU A 109 14.89 -10.54 21.06
N GLY A 110 13.87 -11.08 21.75
CA GLY A 110 13.49 -10.71 23.12
C GLY A 110 12.76 -9.37 23.26
N ARG A 111 12.47 -8.67 22.13
CA ARG A 111 11.75 -7.39 22.11
C ARG A 111 10.65 -7.35 21.03
N GLU A 112 10.12 -8.50 20.67
CA GLU A 112 9.16 -8.65 19.56
C GLU A 112 7.90 -7.80 19.75
N ALA A 113 7.38 -7.74 20.98
CA ALA A 113 6.21 -6.93 21.32
C ALA A 113 6.47 -5.42 21.13
N ALA A 114 7.65 -4.96 21.57
CA ALA A 114 8.04 -3.55 21.40
C ALA A 114 8.28 -3.21 19.93
N ALA A 115 8.91 -4.09 19.16
CA ALA A 115 9.13 -3.92 17.72
C ALA A 115 7.80 -3.86 16.95
N SER A 116 6.85 -4.73 17.28
CA SER A 116 5.50 -4.73 16.71
C SER A 116 4.76 -3.41 16.99
N ALA A 117 4.74 -3.00 18.26
CA ALA A 117 4.09 -1.76 18.70
C ALA A 117 4.71 -0.53 18.02
N MET A 118 6.05 -0.45 17.96
CA MET A 118 6.76 0.65 17.31
C MET A 118 6.48 0.70 15.80
N SER A 119 6.49 -0.44 15.12
CA SER A 119 6.18 -0.52 13.69
C SER A 119 4.76 -0.07 13.39
N ALA A 120 3.78 -0.51 14.18
CA ALA A 120 2.40 -0.08 14.05
C ALA A 120 2.26 1.43 14.31
N PHE A 121 2.88 1.93 15.38
CA PHE A 121 2.89 3.37 15.71
C PHE A 121 3.46 4.21 14.57
N LEU A 122 4.62 3.84 14.03
CA LEU A 122 5.22 4.56 12.89
C LEU A 122 4.34 4.53 11.66
N CYS A 123 3.71 3.40 11.34
CA CYS A 123 2.77 3.31 10.23
C CYS A 123 1.58 4.27 10.40
N PHE A 124 1.00 4.35 11.59
CA PHE A 124 -0.13 5.26 11.87
C PHE A 124 0.29 6.72 11.86
N VAL A 125 1.43 7.07 12.45
CA VAL A 125 1.96 8.44 12.46
C VAL A 125 2.23 8.91 11.03
N LEU A 126 2.92 8.11 10.22
CA LEU A 126 3.19 8.45 8.81
C LEU A 126 1.90 8.58 8.00
N ALA A 127 0.93 7.69 8.24
CA ALA A 127 -0.37 7.79 7.59
C ALA A 127 -1.13 9.06 8.01
N ALA A 128 -1.12 9.43 9.30
CA ALA A 128 -1.77 10.64 9.80
C ALA A 128 -1.13 11.91 9.23
N ILE A 129 0.21 11.99 9.20
CA ILE A 129 0.94 13.09 8.59
C ILE A 129 0.60 13.21 7.10
N GLY A 130 0.64 12.09 6.37
CA GLY A 130 0.30 12.06 4.95
C GLY A 130 -1.12 12.54 4.67
N ASN A 131 -2.10 12.10 5.48
CA ASN A 131 -3.49 12.54 5.37
C ASN A 131 -3.65 14.03 5.71
N ALA A 132 -3.01 14.51 6.77
CA ALA A 132 -3.07 15.92 7.16
C ALA A 132 -2.48 16.84 6.08
N LEU A 133 -1.40 16.43 5.45
CA LEU A 133 -0.78 17.18 4.34
C LEU A 133 -1.63 17.15 3.06
N ALA A 134 -2.34 16.05 2.79
CA ALA A 134 -3.17 15.90 1.61
C ALA A 134 -4.54 16.58 1.73
N ALA A 135 -5.12 16.62 2.94
CA ALA A 135 -6.48 17.09 3.19
C ALA A 135 -6.83 18.43 2.54
N PRO A 136 -6.04 19.52 2.69
CA PRO A 136 -6.41 20.83 2.12
C PRO A 136 -6.44 20.85 0.59
N PHE A 137 -5.75 19.93 -0.06
CA PHE A 137 -5.66 19.86 -1.53
C PHE A 137 -6.74 18.98 -2.14
N VAL A 138 -7.31 18.06 -1.38
CA VAL A 138 -8.32 17.10 -1.86
C VAL A 138 -9.66 17.80 -2.16
N GLU A 139 -9.98 18.87 -1.47
CA GLU A 139 -11.17 19.66 -1.72
C GLU A 139 -11.15 20.31 -3.12
N ALA A 140 -9.98 20.71 -3.58
CA ALA A 140 -9.82 21.38 -4.86
C ALA A 140 -9.70 20.41 -6.04
N SER A 141 -9.09 19.25 -5.85
CA SER A 141 -8.82 18.30 -6.94
C SER A 141 -8.42 16.92 -6.43
N ILE A 142 -8.64 15.89 -7.24
CA ILE A 142 -8.15 14.52 -7.00
C ILE A 142 -6.64 14.40 -7.31
N ALA A 143 -6.07 15.36 -8.05
CA ALA A 143 -4.68 15.36 -8.48
C ALA A 143 -3.65 15.05 -7.36
N PRO A 144 -3.74 15.64 -6.14
CA PRO A 144 -2.79 15.37 -5.06
C PRO A 144 -2.75 13.90 -4.63
N ILE A 145 -3.88 13.19 -4.69
CA ILE A 145 -3.95 11.76 -4.37
C ILE A 145 -3.22 10.95 -5.44
N VAL A 146 -3.44 11.27 -6.71
CA VAL A 146 -2.80 10.59 -7.84
C VAL A 146 -1.29 10.80 -7.79
N TYR A 147 -0.83 12.04 -7.69
CA TYR A 147 0.61 12.35 -7.63
C TYR A 147 1.26 11.85 -6.33
N GLY A 148 0.59 11.97 -5.19
CA GLY A 148 1.07 11.43 -3.93
C GLY A 148 1.24 9.92 -3.98
N SER A 149 0.28 9.20 -4.54
CA SER A 149 0.37 7.75 -4.76
C SER A 149 1.53 7.38 -5.67
N PHE A 150 1.77 8.18 -6.71
CA PHE A 150 2.88 7.98 -7.64
C PHE A 150 4.24 8.17 -6.93
N ILE A 151 4.41 9.22 -6.16
CA ILE A 151 5.64 9.47 -5.39
C ILE A 151 5.91 8.30 -4.42
N PHE A 152 4.89 7.85 -3.69
CA PHE A 152 5.03 6.70 -2.78
C PHE A 152 5.37 5.40 -3.51
N ALA A 153 4.80 5.16 -4.69
CA ALA A 153 5.14 3.98 -5.50
C ALA A 153 6.59 4.02 -5.98
N VAL A 154 7.07 5.18 -6.44
CA VAL A 154 8.46 5.36 -6.86
C VAL A 154 9.42 5.18 -5.67
N MET A 155 9.12 5.76 -4.51
CA MET A 155 9.93 5.58 -3.30
C MET A 155 9.94 4.11 -2.86
N SER A 156 8.81 3.42 -2.90
CA SER A 156 8.73 1.98 -2.57
C SER A 156 9.54 1.13 -3.53
N LEU A 157 9.53 1.44 -4.81
CA LEU A 157 10.34 0.77 -5.82
C LEU A 157 11.83 1.04 -5.60
N ALA A 158 12.22 2.29 -5.36
CA ALA A 158 13.59 2.68 -5.11
C ALA A 158 14.17 1.98 -3.87
N THR A 159 13.43 1.95 -2.77
CA THR A 159 13.84 1.23 -1.55
C THR A 159 13.96 -0.27 -1.77
N HIS A 160 13.07 -0.87 -2.56
CA HIS A 160 13.14 -2.28 -2.91
C HIS A 160 14.38 -2.61 -3.75
N ILE A 161 14.71 -1.77 -4.74
CA ILE A 161 15.93 -1.94 -5.56
C ILE A 161 17.19 -1.75 -4.70
N ALA A 162 17.22 -0.77 -3.81
CA ALA A 162 18.35 -0.53 -2.92
C ALA A 162 18.60 -1.71 -1.97
N SER A 163 17.53 -2.26 -1.36
CA SER A 163 17.65 -3.40 -0.44
C SER A 163 18.10 -4.68 -1.15
N SER A 164 17.64 -4.91 -2.39
CA SER A 164 18.06 -6.10 -3.16
C SER A 164 19.55 -6.07 -3.52
N ARG A 165 20.15 -4.89 -3.70
CA ARG A 165 21.59 -4.74 -3.97
C ARG A 165 22.45 -4.98 -2.73
N THR A 166 22.00 -4.56 -1.55
CA THR A 166 22.72 -4.75 -0.29
C THR A 166 22.75 -6.23 0.13
N VAL A 167 21.70 -6.99 -0.15
CA VAL A 167 21.66 -8.44 0.13
C VAL A 167 22.59 -9.21 -0.82
N ALA A 168 22.65 -8.83 -2.08
CA ALA A 168 23.53 -9.47 -3.08
C ALA A 168 25.02 -9.22 -2.82
N GLY A 169 25.38 -8.18 -2.10
CA GLY A 169 26.78 -7.81 -1.77
C GLY A 169 27.32 -8.39 -0.45
N ARG A 170 26.53 -9.15 0.32
CA ARG A 170 27.04 -9.82 1.52
C ARG A 170 27.77 -11.10 1.13
N PRO A 171 29.09 -11.21 1.39
CA PRO A 171 29.79 -12.47 1.22
C PRO A 171 29.15 -13.51 2.13
N SER A 172 28.89 -14.69 1.58
CA SER A 172 28.42 -15.85 2.33
C SER A 172 29.49 -16.19 3.38
N THR A 173 29.35 -15.69 4.58
CA THR A 173 30.10 -16.19 5.72
C THR A 173 29.60 -17.61 5.95
N HIS A 174 30.39 -18.56 5.49
CA HIS A 174 30.24 -19.97 5.79
C HIS A 174 30.10 -20.10 7.30
N GLN A 175 28.96 -20.55 7.75
CA GLN A 175 28.82 -21.14 9.09
C GLN A 175 29.54 -22.49 9.06
N PRO A 176 30.40 -22.75 10.02
CA PRO A 176 30.98 -24.07 10.23
C PRO A 176 29.95 -25.10 10.70
#